data_c20db88f71618d1ff26ba832b1d65493
#
_entry.id   c20db88f71618d1ff26ba832b1d65493
#
_cell.length_a   1.000
_cell.length_b   1.000
_cell.length_c   1.000
_cell.angle_alpha   90.00
_cell.angle_beta   90.00
_cell.angle_gamma   90.00
#
_symmetry.space_group_name_H-M   'P 1'
#
loop_
_entity.id
_entity.type
_entity.pdbx_description
1 polymer ?
#
loop_
_entity_poly.entity_id
_entity_poly.type
_entity_poly.pdbx_seq_one_letter_code
_entity_poly.pdbx_strand_id
1 'polypeptide(L)'
;FDSSEYVIVASGTSAVDALSATGLAGLLNCPILLCAKDYVPQATADAIASLGVKNVVVVGGTAVISEATASKLGGSVTRLAGDSLYDTQLAVFEYGKQHGTWGKTAFVANGAKSFADALSASPAVYKLKAPVFLADSTGKLPLDSARALISGGFNHVVVVGGTAVVSDEGWGVYQAAAIMGGGGYDDVTRLAGETMYDTSAEVAKWAVSNGYLQWDGAAFSTGRVPYDALAGSVVQGKEGSVLLLIDEGYMASLDAIAQVNASSPISTVKFFGGNAVITPATRTAVLTRLGFMGASIVDRPYNIAFDRFV
;
A
#
# COMPACT_ATOMS: atom_id res chain seq x y z
N PHE A 1 -3.80 0.23 15.75
CA PHE A 1 -4.60 1.42 16.03
C PHE A 1 -5.50 1.13 17.24
N ASP A 2 -5.32 1.90 18.30
CA ASP A 2 -6.15 1.78 19.52
C ASP A 2 -7.38 2.70 19.43
N SER A 3 -7.26 3.79 18.66
CA SER A 3 -8.33 4.71 18.27
C SER A 3 -7.99 5.40 16.96
N SER A 4 -8.99 5.90 16.25
CA SER A 4 -8.79 6.68 15.04
C SER A 4 -9.97 7.61 14.77
N GLU A 5 -9.72 8.88 14.50
CA GLU A 5 -10.76 9.83 14.12
C GLU A 5 -11.30 9.54 12.72
N TYR A 6 -10.43 9.07 11.83
CA TYR A 6 -10.73 8.71 10.44
C TYR A 6 -10.61 7.22 10.22
N VAL A 7 -11.32 6.71 9.23
CA VAL A 7 -11.07 5.43 8.60
C VAL A 7 -11.26 5.57 7.09
N ILE A 8 -10.39 4.92 6.34
CA ILE A 8 -10.61 4.75 4.90
C ILE A 8 -11.28 3.41 4.69
N VAL A 9 -12.35 3.38 3.91
CA VAL A 9 -13.05 2.15 3.52
C VAL A 9 -12.91 1.96 2.02
N ALA A 10 -12.35 0.82 1.63
CA ALA A 10 -12.11 0.44 0.25
C ALA A 10 -12.82 -0.88 -0.09
N SER A 11 -12.96 -1.16 -1.38
CA SER A 11 -13.57 -2.41 -1.82
C SER A 11 -12.69 -3.63 -1.52
N GLY A 12 -13.28 -4.67 -0.95
CA GLY A 12 -12.66 -5.99 -0.80
C GLY A 12 -12.69 -6.86 -2.06
N THR A 13 -13.24 -6.35 -3.17
CA THR A 13 -13.31 -7.08 -4.46
C THR A 13 -12.69 -6.30 -5.62
N SER A 14 -12.34 -5.03 -5.42
CA SER A 14 -11.63 -4.18 -6.39
C SER A 14 -10.63 -3.32 -5.63
N ALA A 15 -9.37 -3.73 -5.64
CA ALA A 15 -8.34 -3.04 -4.87
C ALA A 15 -7.73 -1.83 -5.59
N VAL A 16 -8.02 -1.64 -6.88
CA VAL A 16 -7.31 -0.67 -7.72
C VAL A 16 -7.50 0.76 -7.23
N ASP A 17 -8.72 1.14 -6.86
CA ASP A 17 -9.02 2.46 -6.30
C ASP A 17 -8.29 2.69 -4.96
N ALA A 18 -8.15 1.62 -4.18
CA ALA A 18 -7.55 1.68 -2.86
C ALA A 18 -6.01 1.81 -2.86
N LEU A 19 -5.34 1.49 -3.99
CA LEU A 19 -3.88 1.63 -4.10
C LEU A 19 -3.41 3.06 -3.85
N SER A 20 -4.19 4.05 -4.27
CA SER A 20 -3.89 5.46 -4.05
C SER A 20 -4.19 5.94 -2.62
N ALA A 21 -4.98 5.17 -1.86
CA ALA A 21 -5.48 5.58 -0.54
C ALA A 21 -4.45 5.43 0.59
N THR A 22 -3.40 4.62 0.41
CA THR A 22 -2.44 4.33 1.49
C THR A 22 -1.71 5.59 1.97
N GLY A 23 -1.34 6.48 1.05
CA GLY A 23 -0.73 7.76 1.41
C GLY A 23 -1.67 8.66 2.21
N LEU A 24 -2.95 8.70 1.83
CA LEU A 24 -3.99 9.40 2.57
C LEU A 24 -4.17 8.79 3.97
N ALA A 25 -4.13 7.47 4.09
CA ALA A 25 -4.16 6.79 5.38
C ALA A 25 -2.99 7.23 6.28
N GLY A 26 -1.80 7.38 5.71
CA GLY A 26 -0.63 7.92 6.41
C GLY A 26 -0.80 9.39 6.81
N LEU A 27 -1.37 10.22 5.94
CA LEU A 27 -1.62 11.62 6.19
C LEU A 27 -2.65 11.81 7.31
N LEU A 28 -3.74 11.04 7.30
CA LEU A 28 -4.81 11.06 8.30
C LEU A 28 -4.49 10.21 9.55
N ASN A 29 -3.38 9.46 9.54
CA ASN A 29 -3.00 8.50 10.58
C ASN A 29 -4.13 7.53 10.92
N CYS A 30 -4.73 6.90 9.91
CA CYS A 30 -5.89 6.04 10.04
C CYS A 30 -5.71 4.69 9.36
N PRO A 31 -6.49 3.66 9.72
CA PRO A 31 -6.48 2.37 9.03
C PRO A 31 -7.24 2.43 7.70
N ILE A 32 -6.95 1.43 6.84
CA ILE A 32 -7.80 1.08 5.69
C ILE A 32 -8.55 -0.20 6.06
N LEU A 33 -9.87 -0.16 5.98
CA LEU A 33 -10.76 -1.30 6.16
C LEU A 33 -11.41 -1.65 4.84
N LEU A 34 -11.74 -2.92 4.67
CA LEU A 34 -12.32 -3.41 3.44
C LEU A 34 -13.83 -3.65 3.60
N CYS A 35 -14.58 -3.38 2.55
CA CYS A 35 -16.03 -3.52 2.52
C CYS A 35 -16.49 -4.27 1.28
N ALA A 36 -17.59 -4.98 1.37
CA ALA A 36 -18.26 -5.54 0.21
C ALA A 36 -19.11 -4.48 -0.51
N LYS A 37 -19.50 -4.78 -1.75
CA LYS A 37 -20.34 -3.86 -2.53
C LYS A 37 -21.68 -3.58 -1.85
N ASP A 38 -22.36 -4.63 -1.40
CA ASP A 38 -23.78 -4.55 -1.00
C ASP A 38 -24.01 -4.78 0.50
N TYR A 39 -22.94 -5.01 1.27
CA TYR A 39 -23.02 -5.14 2.73
C TYR A 39 -21.71 -4.72 3.41
N VAL A 40 -21.81 -4.31 4.68
CA VAL A 40 -20.66 -4.06 5.55
C VAL A 40 -20.33 -5.37 6.27
N PRO A 41 -19.13 -5.94 6.10
CA PRO A 41 -18.71 -7.11 6.89
C PRO A 41 -18.74 -6.78 8.38
N GLN A 42 -19.16 -7.75 9.21
CA GLN A 42 -19.27 -7.53 10.66
C GLN A 42 -17.95 -7.07 11.27
N ALA A 43 -16.83 -7.67 10.87
CA ALA A 43 -15.52 -7.27 11.35
C ALA A 43 -15.16 -5.81 11.00
N THR A 44 -15.60 -5.31 9.84
CA THR A 44 -15.42 -3.91 9.46
C THR A 44 -16.26 -2.99 10.34
N ALA A 45 -17.53 -3.36 10.59
CA ALA A 45 -18.41 -2.61 11.49
C ALA A 45 -17.88 -2.57 12.92
N ASP A 46 -17.42 -3.71 13.44
CA ASP A 46 -16.82 -3.83 14.77
C ASP A 46 -15.55 -3.00 14.90
N ALA A 47 -14.70 -3.00 13.88
CA ALA A 47 -13.48 -2.19 13.85
C ALA A 47 -13.81 -0.68 13.86
N ILE A 48 -14.76 -0.22 13.05
CA ILE A 48 -15.19 1.18 13.03
C ILE A 48 -15.71 1.59 14.42
N ALA A 49 -16.53 0.76 15.05
CA ALA A 49 -17.09 1.03 16.37
C ALA A 49 -16.00 1.05 17.45
N SER A 50 -15.08 0.06 17.45
CA SER A 50 -14.03 -0.05 18.47
C SER A 50 -12.99 1.07 18.39
N LEU A 51 -12.71 1.59 17.19
CA LEU A 51 -11.77 2.68 16.97
C LEU A 51 -12.34 4.07 17.33
N GLY A 52 -13.65 4.19 17.55
CA GLY A 52 -14.29 5.47 17.84
C GLY A 52 -14.28 6.44 16.64
N VAL A 53 -14.41 5.89 15.43
CA VAL A 53 -14.33 6.64 14.18
C VAL A 53 -15.43 7.68 14.08
N LYS A 54 -15.07 8.91 13.70
CA LYS A 54 -16.01 10.00 13.40
C LYS A 54 -16.22 10.21 11.92
N ASN A 55 -15.15 10.04 11.12
CA ASN A 55 -15.14 10.34 9.70
C ASN A 55 -14.77 9.09 8.91
N VAL A 56 -15.62 8.70 7.98
CA VAL A 56 -15.44 7.55 7.10
C VAL A 56 -15.19 8.05 5.67
N VAL A 57 -14.03 7.75 5.13
CA VAL A 57 -13.65 8.09 3.75
C VAL A 57 -13.80 6.85 2.89
N VAL A 58 -14.82 6.81 2.05
CA VAL A 58 -15.05 5.70 1.10
C VAL A 58 -14.26 5.99 -0.19
N VAL A 59 -13.34 5.12 -0.56
CA VAL A 59 -12.56 5.25 -1.80
C VAL A 59 -13.08 4.27 -2.86
N GLY A 60 -13.51 4.81 -3.98
CA GLY A 60 -14.13 4.10 -5.08
C GLY A 60 -15.61 4.42 -5.30
N GLY A 61 -16.07 4.20 -6.53
CA GLY A 61 -17.41 4.51 -6.96
C GLY A 61 -18.50 3.58 -6.41
N THR A 62 -19.77 3.90 -6.70
CA THR A 62 -20.94 3.12 -6.29
C THR A 62 -20.99 1.73 -6.92
N ALA A 63 -20.23 1.51 -7.99
CA ALA A 63 -20.08 0.20 -8.61
C ALA A 63 -19.34 -0.81 -7.73
N VAL A 64 -18.44 -0.34 -6.84
CA VAL A 64 -17.61 -1.18 -5.96
C VAL A 64 -18.07 -1.16 -4.49
N ILE A 65 -18.65 -0.05 -4.01
CA ILE A 65 -19.33 0.06 -2.70
C ILE A 65 -20.60 0.87 -2.92
N SER A 66 -21.76 0.22 -2.85
CA SER A 66 -23.05 0.89 -3.11
C SER A 66 -23.32 2.01 -2.09
N GLU A 67 -24.17 2.97 -2.47
CA GLU A 67 -24.54 4.06 -1.55
C GLU A 67 -25.30 3.55 -0.33
N ALA A 68 -26.14 2.52 -0.54
CA ALA A 68 -26.85 1.86 0.54
C ALA A 68 -25.90 1.16 1.54
N THR A 69 -24.74 0.68 1.08
CA THR A 69 -23.72 0.11 1.95
C THR A 69 -22.91 1.18 2.64
N ALA A 70 -22.49 2.23 1.91
CA ALA A 70 -21.74 3.35 2.46
C ALA A 70 -22.49 4.04 3.62
N SER A 71 -23.80 4.26 3.47
CA SER A 71 -24.63 4.87 4.51
C SER A 71 -24.75 4.07 5.82
N LYS A 72 -24.36 2.78 5.80
CA LYS A 72 -24.36 1.91 7.00
C LYS A 72 -23.02 1.89 7.75
N LEU A 73 -21.99 2.55 7.23
CA LEU A 73 -20.66 2.57 7.86
C LEU A 73 -20.60 3.41 9.14
N GLY A 74 -21.60 4.27 9.36
CA GLY A 74 -21.62 5.17 10.52
C GLY A 74 -20.72 6.40 10.34
N GLY A 75 -20.76 7.32 11.29
CA GLY A 75 -20.00 8.57 11.23
C GLY A 75 -20.39 9.50 10.06
N SER A 76 -19.54 10.46 9.78
CA SER A 76 -19.65 11.32 8.59
C SER A 76 -18.98 10.65 7.39
N VAL A 77 -19.76 10.26 6.41
CA VAL A 77 -19.26 9.54 5.22
C VAL A 77 -18.94 10.51 4.10
N THR A 78 -17.70 10.47 3.61
CA THR A 78 -17.24 11.19 2.41
C THR A 78 -16.79 10.17 1.37
N ARG A 79 -17.29 10.27 0.13
CA ARG A 79 -16.88 9.41 -0.98
C ARG A 79 -15.86 10.11 -1.86
N LEU A 80 -14.74 9.43 -2.12
CA LEU A 80 -13.73 9.84 -3.09
C LEU A 80 -13.79 8.87 -4.27
N ALA A 81 -14.25 9.36 -5.41
CA ALA A 81 -14.43 8.57 -6.62
C ALA A 81 -14.38 9.47 -7.87
N GLY A 82 -14.10 8.87 -9.01
CA GLY A 82 -14.16 9.47 -10.32
C GLY A 82 -14.63 8.47 -11.38
N ASP A 83 -14.65 8.88 -12.63
CA ASP A 83 -15.08 8.05 -13.77
C ASP A 83 -14.08 6.93 -14.08
N SER A 84 -12.83 7.10 -13.66
CA SER A 84 -11.75 6.14 -13.78
C SER A 84 -10.98 6.00 -12.45
N LEU A 85 -10.12 4.97 -12.37
CA LEU A 85 -9.18 4.82 -11.24
C LEU A 85 -8.22 6.02 -11.10
N TYR A 86 -7.92 6.70 -12.21
CA TYR A 86 -7.05 7.88 -12.22
C TYR A 86 -7.76 9.12 -11.67
N ASP A 87 -9.05 9.27 -11.96
CA ASP A 87 -9.88 10.34 -11.39
C ASP A 87 -10.12 10.08 -9.89
N THR A 88 -10.33 8.82 -9.49
CA THR A 88 -10.40 8.43 -8.08
C THR A 88 -9.10 8.77 -7.35
N GLN A 89 -7.95 8.47 -7.96
CA GLN A 89 -6.64 8.83 -7.41
C GLN A 89 -6.47 10.35 -7.25
N LEU A 90 -6.92 11.14 -8.24
CA LEU A 90 -6.90 12.60 -8.14
C LEU A 90 -7.82 13.12 -7.03
N ALA A 91 -9.01 12.54 -6.88
CA ALA A 91 -9.92 12.88 -5.77
C ALA A 91 -9.27 12.60 -4.41
N VAL A 92 -8.55 11.48 -4.26
CA VAL A 92 -7.77 11.16 -3.05
C VAL A 92 -6.66 12.18 -2.81
N PHE A 93 -5.93 12.55 -3.86
CA PHE A 93 -4.85 13.55 -3.76
C PHE A 93 -5.38 14.92 -3.34
N GLU A 94 -6.44 15.41 -3.97
CA GLU A 94 -7.05 16.71 -3.64
C GLU A 94 -7.66 16.72 -2.24
N TYR A 95 -8.31 15.64 -1.83
CA TYR A 95 -8.82 15.50 -0.46
C TYR A 95 -7.69 15.59 0.57
N GLY A 96 -6.56 14.94 0.31
CA GLY A 96 -5.39 15.02 1.16
C GLY A 96 -4.85 16.44 1.31
N LYS A 97 -4.82 17.25 0.24
CA LYS A 97 -4.44 18.67 0.28
C LYS A 97 -5.36 19.52 1.17
N GLN A 98 -6.65 19.16 1.22
CA GLN A 98 -7.64 19.87 2.04
C GLN A 98 -7.55 19.49 3.53
N HIS A 99 -7.06 18.29 3.84
CA HIS A 99 -7.07 17.74 5.20
C HIS A 99 -5.68 17.64 5.84
N GLY A 100 -4.64 18.06 5.14
CA GLY A 100 -3.27 18.04 5.66
C GLY A 100 -2.22 18.47 4.65
N THR A 101 -0.98 18.14 4.95
CA THR A 101 0.14 18.42 4.05
C THR A 101 0.78 17.10 3.64
N TRP A 102 0.80 16.84 2.33
CA TRP A 102 1.55 15.72 1.77
C TRP A 102 3.05 15.82 2.09
N GLY A 103 3.69 14.68 2.23
CA GLY A 103 5.14 14.61 2.32
C GLY A 103 5.83 15.13 1.05
N LYS A 104 7.15 15.18 1.09
CA LYS A 104 7.96 15.72 -0.03
C LYS A 104 8.28 14.69 -1.11
N THR A 105 7.92 13.43 -0.89
CA THR A 105 8.08 12.34 -1.86
C THR A 105 6.73 12.01 -2.48
N ALA A 106 6.69 11.79 -3.79
CA ALA A 106 5.55 11.19 -4.48
C ALA A 106 5.93 9.83 -5.05
N PHE A 107 5.00 8.90 -5.09
CA PHE A 107 5.19 7.59 -5.72
C PHE A 107 4.43 7.51 -7.04
N VAL A 108 5.03 6.82 -8.01
CA VAL A 108 4.41 6.47 -9.28
C VAL A 108 4.46 4.95 -9.43
N ALA A 109 3.31 4.33 -9.66
CA ALA A 109 3.20 2.90 -9.92
C ALA A 109 2.17 2.66 -11.03
N ASN A 110 2.09 1.45 -11.58
CA ASN A 110 1.07 1.15 -12.57
C ASN A 110 -0.22 0.66 -11.91
N GLY A 111 -1.35 1.29 -12.22
CA GLY A 111 -2.67 0.91 -11.71
C GLY A 111 -3.40 -0.12 -12.58
N ALA A 112 -2.99 -0.29 -13.85
CA ALA A 112 -3.68 -1.13 -14.81
C ALA A 112 -3.02 -2.48 -15.04
N LYS A 113 -1.67 -2.55 -14.98
CA LYS A 113 -0.89 -3.77 -15.29
C LYS A 113 -0.44 -4.53 -14.05
N SER A 114 -0.13 -3.85 -12.95
CA SER A 114 0.46 -4.45 -11.76
C SER A 114 0.03 -3.69 -10.50
N PHE A 115 -0.79 -4.30 -9.68
CA PHE A 115 -1.10 -3.77 -8.35
C PHE A 115 0.01 -4.07 -7.33
N ALA A 116 0.79 -5.11 -7.57
CA ALA A 116 1.76 -5.65 -6.62
C ALA A 116 2.89 -4.64 -6.31
N ASP A 117 3.34 -3.90 -7.33
CA ASP A 117 4.37 -2.90 -7.18
C ASP A 117 3.91 -1.76 -6.24
N ALA A 118 2.69 -1.26 -6.43
CA ALA A 118 2.10 -0.24 -5.55
C ALA A 118 1.93 -0.75 -4.12
N LEU A 119 1.51 -2.02 -3.94
CA LEU A 119 1.35 -2.64 -2.63
C LEU A 119 2.67 -2.77 -1.89
N SER A 120 3.74 -3.15 -2.57
CA SER A 120 5.06 -3.30 -1.96
C SER A 120 5.58 -1.97 -1.39
N ALA A 121 5.25 -0.85 -2.03
CA ALA A 121 5.62 0.48 -1.59
C ALA A 121 4.73 1.03 -0.47
N SER A 122 3.55 0.45 -0.24
CA SER A 122 2.53 1.00 0.65
C SER A 122 3.00 1.32 2.08
N PRO A 123 3.86 0.54 2.76
CA PRO A 123 4.38 0.93 4.07
C PRO A 123 5.20 2.23 4.03
N ALA A 124 6.06 2.39 3.01
CA ALA A 124 6.85 3.61 2.83
C ALA A 124 5.95 4.79 2.42
N VAL A 125 4.97 4.56 1.56
CA VAL A 125 3.94 5.53 1.15
C VAL A 125 3.18 6.06 2.37
N TYR A 126 2.72 5.20 3.26
CA TYR A 126 2.08 5.57 4.52
C TYR A 126 3.02 6.40 5.39
N LYS A 127 4.23 5.89 5.64
CA LYS A 127 5.22 6.51 6.54
C LYS A 127 5.62 7.92 6.08
N LEU A 128 5.78 8.09 4.77
CA LEU A 128 6.18 9.36 4.16
C LEU A 128 4.98 10.28 3.90
N LYS A 129 3.74 9.84 4.19
CA LYS A 129 2.51 10.57 3.82
C LYS A 129 2.55 10.97 2.35
N ALA A 130 2.95 10.05 1.49
CA ALA A 130 3.22 10.30 0.09
C ALA A 130 1.99 10.00 -0.77
N PRO A 131 1.61 10.84 -1.72
CA PRO A 131 0.59 10.46 -2.69
C PRO A 131 1.14 9.41 -3.66
N VAL A 132 0.25 8.56 -4.17
CA VAL A 132 0.53 7.59 -5.22
C VAL A 132 -0.17 8.02 -6.49
N PHE A 133 0.58 8.21 -7.57
CA PHE A 133 0.07 8.50 -8.91
C PHE A 133 0.13 7.24 -9.75
N LEU A 134 -0.98 6.92 -10.43
CA LEU A 134 -1.14 5.68 -11.15
C LEU A 134 -0.95 5.88 -12.66
N ALA A 135 0.02 5.16 -13.21
CA ALA A 135 0.24 5.08 -14.64
C ALA A 135 -0.83 4.18 -15.31
N ASP A 136 -1.15 4.48 -16.55
CA ASP A 136 -2.13 3.77 -17.36
C ASP A 136 -1.57 2.49 -18.02
N SER A 137 -2.35 1.87 -18.90
CA SER A 137 -1.96 0.66 -19.62
C SER A 137 -0.77 0.89 -20.58
N THR A 138 -0.43 2.13 -20.93
CA THR A 138 0.77 2.47 -21.70
C THR A 138 2.00 2.66 -20.83
N GLY A 139 1.82 2.71 -19.50
CA GLY A 139 2.88 2.95 -18.52
C GLY A 139 3.18 4.43 -18.31
N LYS A 140 2.28 5.33 -18.72
CA LYS A 140 2.42 6.78 -18.55
C LYS A 140 1.35 7.32 -17.60
N LEU A 141 1.63 8.44 -16.96
CA LEU A 141 0.59 9.15 -16.21
C LEU A 141 -0.41 9.80 -17.17
N PRO A 142 -1.72 9.68 -16.92
CA PRO A 142 -2.72 10.53 -17.58
C PRO A 142 -2.39 12.01 -17.37
N LEU A 143 -2.80 12.86 -18.30
CA LEU A 143 -2.40 14.27 -18.33
C LEU A 143 -2.68 15.02 -17.01
N ASP A 144 -3.84 14.81 -16.41
CA ASP A 144 -4.22 15.52 -15.18
C ASP A 144 -3.45 14.98 -13.97
N SER A 145 -3.15 13.67 -13.92
CA SER A 145 -2.25 13.08 -12.93
C SER A 145 -0.81 13.62 -13.06
N ALA A 146 -0.31 13.78 -14.29
CA ALA A 146 0.99 14.38 -14.56
C ALA A 146 1.06 15.84 -14.10
N ARG A 147 0.02 16.63 -14.39
CA ARG A 147 -0.11 18.03 -13.92
C ARG A 147 -0.14 18.12 -12.39
N ALA A 148 -0.93 17.26 -11.75
CA ALA A 148 -1.03 17.21 -10.29
C ALA A 148 0.31 16.82 -9.65
N LEU A 149 1.04 15.87 -10.21
CA LEU A 149 2.38 15.50 -9.77
C LEU A 149 3.36 16.69 -9.87
N ILE A 150 3.42 17.36 -11.04
CA ILE A 150 4.33 18.49 -11.27
C ILE A 150 4.02 19.67 -10.34
N SER A 151 2.74 19.96 -10.10
CA SER A 151 2.32 21.08 -9.24
C SER A 151 2.27 20.75 -7.75
N GLY A 152 2.49 19.49 -7.38
CA GLY A 152 2.30 18.99 -6.03
C GLY A 152 3.38 19.39 -5.02
N GLY A 153 4.52 19.92 -5.48
CA GLY A 153 5.61 20.40 -4.62
C GLY A 153 6.47 19.29 -4.04
N PHE A 154 6.61 18.18 -4.77
CA PHE A 154 7.42 17.01 -4.39
C PHE A 154 8.84 17.19 -4.87
N ASN A 155 9.82 17.09 -3.98
CA ASN A 155 11.23 17.17 -4.32
C ASN A 155 11.89 15.82 -4.63
N HIS A 156 11.16 14.72 -4.47
CA HIS A 156 11.61 13.39 -4.83
C HIS A 156 10.45 12.59 -5.43
N VAL A 157 10.70 11.87 -6.52
CA VAL A 157 9.72 10.98 -7.15
C VAL A 157 10.26 9.56 -7.18
N VAL A 158 9.52 8.62 -6.61
CA VAL A 158 9.85 7.20 -6.59
C VAL A 158 8.95 6.46 -7.57
N VAL A 159 9.55 5.88 -8.60
CA VAL A 159 8.87 5.07 -9.61
C VAL A 159 9.01 3.61 -9.23
N VAL A 160 7.90 2.93 -8.98
CA VAL A 160 7.87 1.51 -8.57
C VAL A 160 7.40 0.64 -9.72
N GLY A 161 8.25 -0.31 -10.09
CA GLY A 161 8.05 -1.21 -11.22
C GLY A 161 8.98 -0.93 -12.40
N GLY A 162 9.24 -1.98 -13.17
CA GLY A 162 10.11 -1.95 -14.34
C GLY A 162 9.52 -1.15 -15.51
N THR A 163 10.33 -0.94 -16.54
CA THR A 163 9.96 -0.17 -17.76
C THR A 163 8.78 -0.79 -18.53
N ALA A 164 8.52 -2.08 -18.35
CA ALA A 164 7.37 -2.77 -18.93
C ALA A 164 6.02 -2.32 -18.33
N VAL A 165 6.04 -1.83 -17.10
CA VAL A 165 4.82 -1.39 -16.38
C VAL A 165 4.76 0.12 -16.21
N VAL A 166 5.89 0.80 -15.93
CA VAL A 166 6.00 2.27 -15.91
C VAL A 166 7.07 2.69 -16.92
N SER A 167 6.63 3.21 -18.07
CA SER A 167 7.48 3.52 -19.20
C SER A 167 8.47 4.65 -18.93
N ASP A 168 9.67 4.55 -19.52
CA ASP A 168 10.66 5.64 -19.49
C ASP A 168 10.24 6.86 -20.32
N GLU A 169 9.25 6.71 -21.20
CA GLU A 169 8.72 7.85 -21.96
C GLU A 169 8.07 8.92 -21.07
N GLY A 170 7.65 8.56 -19.84
CA GLY A 170 7.14 9.47 -18.81
C GLY A 170 8.22 10.09 -17.94
N TRP A 171 9.49 9.70 -18.08
CA TRP A 171 10.57 10.06 -17.15
C TRP A 171 10.77 11.57 -16.97
N GLY A 172 10.69 12.34 -18.07
CA GLY A 172 10.78 13.79 -18.03
C GLY A 172 9.71 14.48 -17.18
N VAL A 173 8.52 13.88 -17.05
CA VAL A 173 7.45 14.38 -16.15
C VAL A 173 7.87 14.23 -14.69
N TYR A 174 8.49 13.11 -14.33
CA TYR A 174 8.94 12.84 -12.97
C TYR A 174 10.07 13.77 -12.55
N GLN A 175 11.04 14.01 -13.48
CA GLN A 175 12.12 14.96 -13.28
C GLN A 175 11.62 16.40 -13.15
N ALA A 176 10.67 16.79 -13.99
CA ALA A 176 10.03 18.11 -13.90
C ALA A 176 9.35 18.30 -12.54
N ALA A 177 8.67 17.27 -12.03
CA ALA A 177 8.02 17.32 -10.72
C ALA A 177 9.05 17.49 -9.59
N ALA A 178 10.14 16.72 -9.59
CA ALA A 178 11.19 16.81 -8.60
C ALA A 178 11.85 18.22 -8.59
N ILE A 179 12.20 18.73 -9.76
CA ILE A 179 12.78 20.07 -9.91
C ILE A 179 11.83 21.17 -9.42
N MET A 180 10.56 21.13 -9.84
CA MET A 180 9.54 22.10 -9.43
C MET A 180 9.25 22.06 -7.93
N GLY A 181 9.45 20.92 -7.30
CA GLY A 181 9.31 20.73 -5.85
C GLY A 181 10.53 21.14 -5.04
N GLY A 182 11.60 21.60 -5.69
CA GLY A 182 12.86 22.05 -5.05
C GLY A 182 13.92 20.95 -4.90
N GLY A 183 13.73 19.81 -5.57
CA GLY A 183 14.77 18.78 -5.75
C GLY A 183 15.62 19.02 -7.00
N GLY A 184 16.44 18.04 -7.34
CA GLY A 184 17.30 18.02 -8.52
C GLY A 184 16.78 17.12 -9.64
N TYR A 185 17.52 17.12 -10.73
CA TYR A 185 17.26 16.27 -11.90
C TYR A 185 17.38 14.77 -11.55
N ASP A 186 18.25 14.44 -10.60
CA ASP A 186 18.55 13.08 -10.17
C ASP A 186 17.66 12.61 -8.99
N ASP A 187 16.75 13.47 -8.50
CA ASP A 187 15.81 13.11 -7.43
C ASP A 187 14.59 12.34 -7.96
N VAL A 188 14.84 11.44 -8.90
CA VAL A 188 13.89 10.43 -9.39
C VAL A 188 14.54 9.06 -9.26
N THR A 189 13.92 8.20 -8.47
CA THR A 189 14.43 6.84 -8.20
C THR A 189 13.49 5.80 -8.80
N ARG A 190 14.02 4.84 -9.58
CA ARG A 190 13.28 3.66 -10.00
C ARG A 190 13.60 2.49 -9.08
N LEU A 191 12.56 1.85 -8.55
CA LEU A 191 12.65 0.62 -7.75
C LEU A 191 11.97 -0.50 -8.53
N ALA A 192 12.75 -1.45 -9.02
CA ALA A 192 12.26 -2.54 -9.85
C ALA A 192 13.17 -3.76 -9.74
N GLY A 193 12.59 -4.94 -9.84
CA GLY A 193 13.25 -6.21 -9.99
C GLY A 193 12.73 -6.96 -11.22
N GLU A 194 13.20 -8.18 -11.43
CA GLU A 194 12.76 -9.03 -12.55
C GLU A 194 11.31 -9.48 -12.36
N THR A 195 10.89 -9.68 -11.12
CA THR A 195 9.55 -10.05 -10.72
C THR A 195 8.98 -9.05 -9.71
N MET A 196 7.67 -9.12 -9.43
CA MET A 196 7.06 -8.33 -8.37
C MET A 196 7.63 -8.65 -6.97
N TYR A 197 8.15 -9.85 -6.77
CA TYR A 197 8.79 -10.26 -5.52
C TYR A 197 10.14 -9.57 -5.35
N ASP A 198 10.94 -9.51 -6.43
CA ASP A 198 12.20 -8.78 -6.44
C ASP A 198 11.96 -7.27 -6.29
N THR A 199 10.93 -6.73 -6.97
CA THR A 199 10.52 -5.33 -6.80
C THR A 199 10.20 -5.04 -5.33
N SER A 200 9.48 -5.93 -4.64
CA SER A 200 9.16 -5.75 -3.22
C SER A 200 10.42 -5.73 -2.34
N ALA A 201 11.43 -6.52 -2.69
CA ALA A 201 12.72 -6.53 -2.00
C ALA A 201 13.49 -5.22 -2.22
N GLU A 202 13.52 -4.72 -3.46
CA GLU A 202 14.19 -3.45 -3.78
C GLU A 202 13.52 -2.26 -3.08
N VAL A 203 12.19 -2.22 -3.02
CA VAL A 203 11.44 -1.22 -2.25
C VAL A 203 11.79 -1.28 -0.76
N ALA A 204 11.82 -2.48 -0.18
CA ALA A 204 12.15 -2.66 1.22
C ALA A 204 13.59 -2.21 1.53
N LYS A 205 14.56 -2.62 0.71
CA LYS A 205 15.97 -2.20 0.84
C LYS A 205 16.11 -0.67 0.77
N TRP A 206 15.46 -0.06 -0.24
CA TRP A 206 15.46 1.39 -0.39
C TRP A 206 14.87 2.09 0.84
N ALA A 207 13.73 1.65 1.32
CA ALA A 207 13.06 2.27 2.45
C ALA A 207 13.86 2.14 3.74
N VAL A 208 14.54 1.01 3.96
CA VAL A 208 15.40 0.80 5.13
C VAL A 208 16.70 1.57 5.02
N SER A 209 17.37 1.57 3.87
CA SER A 209 18.63 2.31 3.68
C SER A 209 18.46 3.82 3.81
N ASN A 210 17.26 4.34 3.54
CA ASN A 210 16.93 5.75 3.74
C ASN A 210 16.35 6.06 5.15
N GLY A 211 16.27 5.06 6.04
CA GLY A 211 15.78 5.23 7.41
C GLY A 211 14.27 5.45 7.54
N TYR A 212 13.49 5.17 6.51
CA TYR A 212 12.05 5.32 6.54
C TYR A 212 11.36 4.14 7.24
N LEU A 213 11.86 2.94 7.01
CA LEU A 213 11.36 1.69 7.58
C LEU A 213 12.50 0.89 8.22
N GLN A 214 12.15 -0.20 8.88
CA GLN A 214 13.08 -1.14 9.50
C GLN A 214 12.74 -2.58 9.10
N TRP A 215 13.72 -3.49 9.25
CA TRP A 215 13.52 -4.92 8.99
C TRP A 215 12.77 -5.64 10.10
N ASP A 216 12.99 -5.23 11.37
CA ASP A 216 12.27 -5.86 12.48
C ASP A 216 10.77 -5.63 12.36
N GLY A 217 9.98 -6.66 12.64
CA GLY A 217 8.55 -6.66 12.40
C GLY A 217 8.15 -6.85 10.94
N ALA A 218 9.07 -7.26 10.04
CA ALA A 218 8.79 -7.50 8.63
C ALA A 218 7.53 -8.34 8.43
N ALA A 219 6.68 -7.92 7.50
CA ALA A 219 5.50 -8.67 7.12
C ALA A 219 5.65 -9.32 5.76
N PHE A 220 4.95 -10.43 5.59
CA PHE A 220 4.89 -11.20 4.35
C PHE A 220 3.45 -11.33 3.90
N SER A 221 3.21 -11.10 2.61
CA SER A 221 1.91 -11.29 1.96
C SER A 221 2.06 -11.94 0.61
N THR A 222 1.00 -12.54 0.09
CA THR A 222 1.03 -13.06 -1.29
C THR A 222 1.04 -11.91 -2.31
N GLY A 223 1.75 -12.10 -3.41
CA GLY A 223 1.68 -11.20 -4.57
C GLY A 223 0.51 -11.45 -5.51
N ARG A 224 -0.27 -12.52 -5.30
CA ARG A 224 -1.34 -12.96 -6.22
C ARG A 224 -2.64 -12.21 -6.02
N VAL A 225 -2.94 -11.80 -4.77
CA VAL A 225 -4.15 -11.08 -4.41
C VAL A 225 -3.83 -9.88 -3.51
N PRO A 226 -4.46 -8.72 -3.73
CA PRO A 226 -4.03 -7.48 -3.09
C PRO A 226 -4.55 -7.24 -1.67
N TYR A 227 -5.62 -7.92 -1.27
CA TYR A 227 -6.48 -7.48 -0.17
C TYR A 227 -5.78 -7.49 1.20
N ASP A 228 -5.11 -8.58 1.54
CA ASP A 228 -4.39 -8.73 2.81
C ASP A 228 -3.19 -7.78 2.88
N ALA A 229 -2.48 -7.64 1.76
CA ALA A 229 -1.37 -6.70 1.64
C ALA A 229 -1.84 -5.25 1.77
N LEU A 230 -2.99 -4.88 1.20
CA LEU A 230 -3.53 -3.52 1.25
C LEU A 230 -3.85 -3.08 2.67
N ALA A 231 -4.61 -3.88 3.41
CA ALA A 231 -4.95 -3.58 4.81
C ALA A 231 -3.72 -3.69 5.72
N GLY A 232 -2.91 -4.73 5.53
CA GLY A 232 -1.72 -5.00 6.33
C GLY A 232 -0.59 -3.99 6.13
N SER A 233 -0.43 -3.44 4.92
CA SER A 233 0.60 -2.46 4.61
C SER A 233 0.47 -1.16 5.44
N VAL A 234 -0.76 -0.76 5.75
CA VAL A 234 -1.02 0.40 6.61
C VAL A 234 -0.55 0.16 8.04
N VAL A 235 -0.72 -1.06 8.54
CA VAL A 235 -0.16 -1.47 9.85
C VAL A 235 1.35 -1.40 9.82
N GLN A 236 1.98 -1.96 8.76
CA GLN A 236 3.44 -1.91 8.59
C GLN A 236 3.97 -0.48 8.49
N GLY A 237 3.29 0.39 7.74
CA GLY A 237 3.65 1.81 7.64
C GLY A 237 3.56 2.54 8.97
N LYS A 238 2.52 2.26 9.78
CA LYS A 238 2.37 2.82 11.12
C LYS A 238 3.46 2.35 12.08
N GLU A 239 3.80 1.07 12.05
CA GLU A 239 4.86 0.49 12.87
C GLU A 239 6.27 0.82 12.35
N GLY A 240 6.39 1.29 11.12
CA GLY A 240 7.66 1.61 10.49
C GLY A 240 8.42 0.38 10.01
N SER A 241 7.72 -0.71 9.63
CA SER A 241 8.34 -1.97 9.19
C SER A 241 8.01 -2.26 7.72
N VAL A 242 8.83 -3.10 7.07
CA VAL A 242 8.69 -3.46 5.66
C VAL A 242 7.56 -4.47 5.41
N LEU A 243 7.03 -4.46 4.19
CA LEU A 243 6.18 -5.52 3.64
C LEU A 243 6.89 -6.15 2.45
N LEU A 244 6.95 -7.47 2.42
CA LEU A 244 7.55 -8.26 1.35
C LEU A 244 6.50 -9.17 0.72
N LEU A 245 6.53 -9.25 -0.60
CA LEU A 245 5.69 -10.19 -1.32
C LEU A 245 6.40 -11.53 -1.44
N ILE A 246 5.69 -12.61 -1.16
CA ILE A 246 6.17 -13.98 -1.27
C ILE A 246 5.10 -14.88 -1.86
N ASP A 247 5.56 -15.96 -2.50
CA ASP A 247 4.71 -17.10 -2.86
C ASP A 247 5.56 -18.37 -2.92
N GLU A 248 4.90 -19.53 -3.03
CA GLU A 248 5.59 -20.80 -3.19
C GLU A 248 6.49 -20.76 -4.44
N GLY A 249 7.78 -21.06 -4.25
CA GLY A 249 8.80 -20.97 -5.32
C GLY A 249 9.36 -19.57 -5.57
N TYR A 250 8.84 -18.51 -4.95
CA TYR A 250 9.30 -17.13 -5.12
C TYR A 250 9.74 -16.55 -3.78
N MET A 251 10.92 -16.95 -3.33
CA MET A 251 11.48 -16.54 -2.03
C MET A 251 12.74 -15.70 -2.15
N ALA A 252 13.06 -15.16 -3.32
CA ALA A 252 14.24 -14.33 -3.54
C ALA A 252 14.26 -13.08 -2.64
N SER A 253 13.08 -12.54 -2.32
CA SER A 253 12.95 -11.43 -1.37
C SER A 253 13.48 -11.75 0.03
N LEU A 254 13.50 -13.02 0.44
CA LEU A 254 14.04 -13.45 1.73
C LEU A 254 15.56 -13.39 1.79
N ASP A 255 16.25 -13.52 0.66
CA ASP A 255 17.72 -13.46 0.62
C ASP A 255 18.23 -12.09 1.06
N ALA A 256 17.49 -11.04 0.72
CA ALA A 256 17.77 -9.69 1.18
C ALA A 256 17.70 -9.55 2.72
N ILE A 257 16.69 -10.17 3.34
CA ILE A 257 16.50 -10.14 4.79
C ILE A 257 17.49 -11.07 5.49
N ALA A 258 17.76 -12.25 4.93
CA ALA A 258 18.69 -13.22 5.54
C ALA A 258 20.10 -12.64 5.68
N GLN A 259 20.56 -11.83 4.73
CA GLN A 259 21.83 -11.12 4.82
C GLN A 259 21.83 -10.06 5.92
N VAL A 260 20.71 -9.37 6.13
CA VAL A 260 20.58 -8.35 7.17
C VAL A 260 20.44 -8.97 8.55
N ASN A 261 19.74 -10.10 8.67
CA ASN A 261 19.55 -10.77 9.98
C ASN A 261 20.85 -11.24 10.64
N ALA A 262 21.92 -11.42 9.87
CA ALA A 262 23.25 -11.70 10.42
C ALA A 262 23.87 -10.49 11.17
N SER A 263 23.45 -9.26 10.83
CA SER A 263 23.98 -8.01 11.40
C SER A 263 22.96 -7.23 12.25
N SER A 264 21.67 -7.49 12.10
CA SER A 264 20.59 -6.83 12.85
C SER A 264 19.48 -7.84 13.10
N PRO A 265 19.37 -8.41 14.31
CA PRO A 265 18.43 -9.48 14.58
C PRO A 265 16.99 -9.01 14.38
N ILE A 266 16.24 -9.72 13.53
CA ILE A 266 14.81 -9.58 13.40
C ILE A 266 14.18 -10.40 14.52
N SER A 267 13.39 -9.77 15.39
CA SER A 267 12.78 -10.42 16.56
C SER A 267 11.36 -10.91 16.27
N THR A 268 10.67 -10.27 15.35
CA THR A 268 9.29 -10.57 14.97
C THR A 268 9.07 -10.52 13.47
N VAL A 269 8.20 -11.41 12.98
CA VAL A 269 7.67 -11.38 11.61
C VAL A 269 6.17 -11.56 11.63
N LYS A 270 5.50 -11.08 10.59
CA LYS A 270 4.06 -11.17 10.43
C LYS A 270 3.70 -11.79 9.09
N PHE A 271 2.55 -12.46 9.03
CA PHE A 271 1.97 -12.95 7.79
C PHE A 271 0.59 -12.32 7.62
N PHE A 272 0.38 -11.62 6.51
CA PHE A 272 -0.92 -11.09 6.13
C PHE A 272 -1.54 -12.01 5.10
N GLY A 273 -2.59 -12.69 5.52
CA GLY A 273 -3.29 -13.71 4.75
C GLY A 273 -3.42 -15.03 5.50
N GLY A 274 -4.51 -15.72 5.28
CA GLY A 274 -4.78 -17.05 5.87
C GLY A 274 -3.93 -18.16 5.24
N ASN A 275 -4.08 -19.39 5.75
CA ASN A 275 -3.35 -20.56 5.25
C ASN A 275 -3.70 -20.93 3.80
N ALA A 276 -4.82 -20.43 3.28
CA ALA A 276 -5.20 -20.63 1.89
C ALA A 276 -4.35 -19.82 0.89
N VAL A 277 -3.82 -18.67 1.32
CA VAL A 277 -3.03 -17.78 0.45
C VAL A 277 -1.53 -17.81 0.77
N ILE A 278 -1.16 -18.00 2.05
CA ILE A 278 0.23 -18.26 2.48
C ILE A 278 0.23 -19.59 3.18
N THR A 279 0.59 -20.64 2.45
CA THR A 279 0.50 -22.02 2.97
C THR A 279 1.40 -22.22 4.20
N PRO A 280 1.08 -23.21 5.07
CA PRO A 280 1.95 -23.57 6.20
C PRO A 280 3.38 -23.90 5.76
N ALA A 281 3.54 -24.51 4.58
CA ALA A 281 4.85 -24.81 4.00
C ALA A 281 5.63 -23.52 3.68
N THR A 282 4.98 -22.55 3.04
CA THR A 282 5.57 -21.24 2.74
C THR A 282 5.95 -20.49 4.03
N ARG A 283 5.08 -20.47 5.03
CA ARG A 283 5.36 -19.84 6.34
C ARG A 283 6.56 -20.50 7.02
N THR A 284 6.61 -21.83 7.04
CA THR A 284 7.75 -22.60 7.60
C THR A 284 9.05 -22.28 6.86
N ALA A 285 9.01 -22.22 5.53
CA ALA A 285 10.19 -21.86 4.73
C ALA A 285 10.70 -20.45 5.05
N VAL A 286 9.81 -19.47 5.21
CA VAL A 286 10.16 -18.10 5.66
C VAL A 286 10.82 -18.13 7.03
N LEU A 287 10.19 -18.78 8.03
CA LEU A 287 10.71 -18.85 9.39
C LEU A 287 12.08 -19.53 9.44
N THR A 288 12.24 -20.65 8.72
CA THR A 288 13.51 -21.37 8.63
C THR A 288 14.59 -20.49 8.01
N ARG A 289 14.29 -19.82 6.89
CA ARG A 289 15.25 -18.95 6.19
C ARG A 289 15.71 -17.78 7.05
N LEU A 290 14.84 -17.25 7.90
CA LEU A 290 15.12 -16.15 8.81
C LEU A 290 15.68 -16.59 10.17
N GLY A 291 15.89 -17.90 10.39
CA GLY A 291 16.47 -18.41 11.62
C GLY A 291 15.49 -18.56 12.79
N PHE A 292 14.18 -18.48 12.56
CA PHE A 292 13.12 -18.68 13.58
C PHE A 292 12.82 -20.18 13.78
N MET A 293 13.86 -20.99 14.04
CA MET A 293 13.71 -22.43 14.24
C MET A 293 12.93 -22.72 15.52
N GLY A 294 11.81 -23.47 15.38
CA GLY A 294 10.94 -23.82 16.51
C GLY A 294 10.03 -22.70 17.01
N ALA A 295 9.93 -21.59 16.29
CA ALA A 295 8.99 -20.54 16.63
C ALA A 295 7.53 -21.00 16.44
N SER A 296 6.67 -20.66 17.40
CA SER A 296 5.23 -20.85 17.27
C SER A 296 4.62 -19.69 16.52
N ILE A 297 3.79 -19.98 15.52
CA ILE A 297 2.95 -18.97 14.86
C ILE A 297 1.77 -18.71 15.81
N VAL A 298 1.66 -17.48 16.30
CA VAL A 298 0.47 -17.04 17.05
C VAL A 298 -0.52 -16.50 16.03
N ASP A 299 -1.57 -17.27 15.76
CA ASP A 299 -2.71 -16.78 14.98
C ASP A 299 -3.43 -15.72 15.82
N ARG A 300 -3.19 -14.47 15.50
CA ARG A 300 -4.04 -13.38 15.96
C ARG A 300 -5.17 -13.25 14.93
N PRO A 301 -6.43 -13.46 15.31
CA PRO A 301 -7.53 -13.10 14.44
C PRO A 301 -7.50 -11.58 14.30
N TYR A 302 -6.78 -11.09 13.28
CA TYR A 302 -7.16 -9.82 12.72
C TYR A 302 -8.57 -10.05 12.18
N ASN A 303 -9.55 -9.34 12.71
CA ASN A 303 -10.94 -9.40 12.29
C ASN A 303 -11.10 -8.84 10.86
N ILE A 304 -10.35 -9.38 9.93
CA ILE A 304 -10.55 -9.12 8.51
C ILE A 304 -11.35 -10.32 8.03
N ALA A 305 -12.67 -10.14 7.95
CA ALA A 305 -13.64 -11.15 7.54
C ALA A 305 -13.52 -11.48 6.04
N PHE A 306 -12.32 -11.87 5.58
CA PHE A 306 -12.08 -12.20 4.17
C PHE A 306 -11.98 -13.70 3.88
N ASP A 307 -12.17 -14.59 4.85
CA ASP A 307 -12.29 -16.03 4.60
C ASP A 307 -13.53 -16.44 3.74
N ARG A 308 -14.30 -15.45 3.26
CA ARG A 308 -15.54 -15.69 2.50
C ARG A 308 -15.59 -15.03 1.11
N PHE A 309 -14.50 -14.48 0.61
CA PHE A 309 -14.45 -13.92 -0.75
C PHE A 309 -13.70 -14.85 -1.74
N VAL A 310 -13.69 -16.16 -1.49
CA VAL A 310 -13.28 -17.18 -2.46
C VAL A 310 -14.53 -17.79 -3.09
#